data_885aa2cfbab5bae6dddb4b93fae86b09
#
_entry.id   885aa2cfbab5bae6dddb4b93fae86b09
#
_cell.length_a   1.000
_cell.length_b   1.000
_cell.length_c   1.000
_cell.angle_alpha   90.00
_cell.angle_beta   90.00
_cell.angle_gamma   90.00
#
_symmetry.space_group_name_H-M   'P 1'
#
loop_
_entity.id
_entity.type
_entity.pdbx_description
1 polymer ?
#
loop_
_entity_poly.entity_id
_entity_poly.type
_entity_poly.pdbx_seq_one_letter_code
_entity_poly.pdbx_strand_id
1 'polypeptide(L)'
;DVFSVNDSVSAKDGGSFASAIASSGTVTATGGLIIGNGTNIGSVGDTDAISIASNGVVTFSQTPVGDNGGTVVQIKNVQTGAKSSGTTVIPLDDSIPQKTEGIEVMTLAITPTATDTRLKIDVVVYMASDDGDDHIVALFQDDTANALAAGINFQVTVNGCTHHSFSHNMVAGTTSETTFKVRIGCDTAGTRTFNGFGNARKLGGAMASSITITEYSV
;
A
#
# COMPACT_ATOMS: atom_id res chain seq x y z
N ASP A 1 15.78 15.05 -54.94
CA ASP A 1 17.18 14.70 -54.67
C ASP A 1 17.28 14.13 -53.25
N VAL A 2 17.68 12.85 -53.17
CA VAL A 2 18.00 12.23 -51.88
C VAL A 2 19.42 12.65 -51.52
N PHE A 3 19.55 13.51 -50.51
CA PHE A 3 20.85 13.83 -49.95
C PHE A 3 21.31 12.61 -49.10
N SER A 4 22.18 11.79 -49.69
CA SER A 4 22.80 10.68 -48.98
C SER A 4 24.13 11.17 -48.42
N VAL A 5 24.19 11.31 -47.07
CA VAL A 5 25.45 11.57 -46.39
C VAL A 5 26.04 10.22 -45.97
N ASN A 6 27.05 9.80 -46.70
CA ASN A 6 27.82 8.59 -46.34
C ASN A 6 28.97 8.93 -45.35
N ASP A 7 29.04 10.17 -44.91
CA ASP A 7 29.99 10.69 -43.95
C ASP A 7 29.29 11.49 -42.86
N SER A 8 29.91 11.60 -41.71
CA SER A 8 29.34 12.31 -40.54
C SER A 8 28.99 13.77 -40.93
N VAL A 9 27.71 14.16 -40.79
CA VAL A 9 27.33 15.56 -40.80
C VAL A 9 27.82 16.16 -39.49
N SER A 10 29.00 16.72 -39.47
CA SER A 10 29.56 17.46 -38.38
C SER A 10 29.16 18.91 -38.59
N ALA A 11 28.32 19.45 -37.73
CA ALA A 11 28.20 20.90 -37.56
C ALA A 11 29.45 21.39 -36.85
N LYS A 12 30.44 21.85 -37.58
CA LYS A 12 31.63 22.53 -37.07
C LYS A 12 31.16 23.89 -36.53
N ASP A 13 31.56 24.22 -35.30
CA ASP A 13 31.30 25.51 -34.65
C ASP A 13 29.85 25.80 -34.21
N GLY A 14 29.19 24.82 -33.59
CA GLY A 14 27.89 25.08 -32.92
C GLY A 14 26.72 25.29 -33.90
N GLY A 15 26.83 24.83 -35.12
CA GLY A 15 25.75 24.87 -36.11
C GLY A 15 24.52 24.09 -35.63
N SER A 16 23.37 24.75 -35.54
CA SER A 16 22.10 24.12 -35.31
C SER A 16 21.43 23.73 -36.61
N PHE A 17 20.88 22.54 -36.71
CA PHE A 17 19.92 22.24 -37.78
C PHE A 17 18.61 22.97 -37.46
N ALA A 18 18.28 24.00 -38.20
CA ALA A 18 17.05 24.79 -37.99
C ALA A 18 15.76 24.07 -38.44
N SER A 19 15.85 22.80 -38.80
CA SER A 19 14.72 22.00 -39.32
C SER A 19 14.63 20.66 -38.60
N ALA A 20 13.42 20.11 -38.53
CA ALA A 20 13.18 18.80 -37.95
C ALA A 20 13.96 17.69 -38.69
N ILE A 21 14.60 16.79 -37.96
CA ILE A 21 15.14 15.55 -38.53
C ILE A 21 13.95 14.61 -38.71
N ALA A 22 13.48 14.45 -39.95
CA ALA A 22 12.49 13.45 -40.29
C ALA A 22 13.18 12.14 -40.66
N SER A 23 12.99 11.08 -39.88
CA SER A 23 13.50 9.74 -40.16
C SER A 23 12.32 8.77 -40.30
N SER A 24 12.29 8.01 -41.37
CA SER A 24 11.34 6.89 -41.58
C SER A 24 11.79 5.60 -40.87
N GLY A 25 12.98 5.62 -40.26
CA GLY A 25 13.58 4.48 -39.55
C GLY A 25 14.03 4.86 -38.16
N THR A 26 14.82 4.01 -37.53
CA THR A 26 15.36 4.21 -36.18
C THR A 26 16.48 5.27 -36.19
N VAL A 27 16.43 6.20 -35.23
CA VAL A 27 17.55 7.09 -34.92
C VAL A 27 18.40 6.43 -33.87
N THR A 28 19.66 6.08 -34.20
CA THR A 28 20.61 5.47 -33.24
C THR A 28 21.63 6.50 -32.81
N ALA A 29 21.68 6.80 -31.50
CA ALA A 29 22.68 7.67 -30.89
C ALA A 29 23.62 6.83 -30.01
N THR A 30 24.87 6.59 -30.50
CA THR A 30 25.84 5.76 -29.75
C THR A 30 26.49 6.49 -28.57
N GLY A 31 26.45 7.81 -28.56
CA GLY A 31 27.01 8.68 -27.50
C GLY A 31 25.97 9.28 -26.55
N GLY A 32 24.71 8.86 -26.66
CA GLY A 32 23.59 9.44 -25.90
C GLY A 32 22.84 10.53 -26.68
N LEU A 33 21.59 10.75 -26.29
CA LEU A 33 20.73 11.81 -26.82
C LEU A 33 20.57 12.89 -25.72
N ILE A 34 21.01 14.11 -26.00
CA ILE A 34 20.78 15.24 -25.14
C ILE A 34 19.64 16.05 -25.72
N ILE A 35 18.55 16.21 -24.97
CA ILE A 35 17.44 17.08 -25.30
C ILE A 35 17.53 18.37 -24.46
N GLY A 36 17.05 19.48 -25.01
CA GLY A 36 17.11 20.76 -24.30
C GLY A 36 16.28 20.78 -23.02
N ASN A 37 16.67 21.62 -22.06
CA ASN A 37 15.91 21.84 -20.83
C ASN A 37 14.50 22.35 -21.15
N GLY A 38 13.50 21.76 -20.46
CA GLY A 38 12.11 22.13 -20.67
C GLY A 38 11.51 21.60 -21.99
N THR A 39 12.11 20.57 -22.59
CA THR A 39 11.62 19.91 -23.80
C THR A 39 11.01 18.54 -23.51
N ASN A 40 10.28 18.03 -24.49
CA ASN A 40 9.50 16.81 -24.35
C ASN A 40 9.97 15.73 -25.35
N ILE A 41 9.71 14.47 -25.04
CA ILE A 41 9.78 13.33 -25.95
C ILE A 41 8.36 12.79 -26.07
N GLY A 42 7.84 12.68 -27.28
CA GLY A 42 6.49 12.21 -27.51
C GLY A 42 6.26 11.62 -28.88
N SER A 43 5.03 11.20 -29.14
CA SER A 43 4.52 10.79 -30.43
C SER A 43 3.67 11.89 -31.07
N VAL A 44 3.24 11.71 -32.31
CA VAL A 44 2.37 12.69 -33.01
C VAL A 44 1.03 12.90 -32.27
N GLY A 45 0.55 11.89 -31.54
CA GLY A 45 -0.70 11.95 -30.79
C GLY A 45 -0.53 12.32 -29.31
N ASP A 46 0.71 12.30 -28.81
CA ASP A 46 1.06 12.65 -27.44
C ASP A 46 2.49 13.22 -27.45
N THR A 47 2.58 14.54 -27.60
CA THR A 47 3.86 15.22 -27.83
C THR A 47 4.67 15.44 -26.55
N ASP A 48 4.08 15.20 -25.40
CA ASP A 48 4.67 15.38 -24.06
C ASP A 48 4.66 14.10 -23.20
N ALA A 49 4.63 12.93 -23.87
CA ALA A 49 4.64 11.63 -23.18
C ALA A 49 5.73 11.53 -22.10
N ILE A 50 6.90 12.14 -22.35
CA ILE A 50 7.97 12.32 -21.37
C ILE A 50 8.39 13.79 -21.36
N SER A 51 8.27 14.46 -20.26
CA SER A 51 8.73 15.83 -20.06
C SER A 51 9.94 15.84 -19.12
N ILE A 52 10.98 16.61 -19.48
CA ILE A 52 12.20 16.76 -18.68
C ILE A 52 12.32 18.24 -18.27
N ALA A 53 12.09 18.51 -16.99
CA ALA A 53 12.22 19.86 -16.45
C ALA A 53 13.69 20.31 -16.42
N SER A 54 13.92 21.62 -16.31
CA SER A 54 15.25 22.23 -16.26
C SER A 54 16.09 21.76 -15.06
N ASN A 55 15.46 21.26 -14.00
CA ASN A 55 16.11 20.69 -12.82
C ASN A 55 16.38 19.18 -12.93
N GLY A 56 16.12 18.58 -14.10
CA GLY A 56 16.32 17.14 -14.34
C GLY A 56 15.15 16.23 -13.89
N VAL A 57 14.05 16.78 -13.37
CA VAL A 57 12.87 15.96 -13.04
C VAL A 57 12.23 15.44 -14.32
N VAL A 58 12.01 14.13 -14.40
CA VAL A 58 11.32 13.46 -15.50
C VAL A 58 9.87 13.20 -15.08
N THR A 59 8.94 13.64 -15.91
CA THR A 59 7.50 13.39 -15.74
C THR A 59 6.98 12.63 -16.96
N PHE A 60 6.16 11.60 -16.71
CA PHE A 60 5.40 10.91 -17.74
C PHE A 60 3.97 11.47 -17.77
N SER A 61 3.43 11.80 -18.94
CA SER A 61 2.04 12.29 -19.10
C SER A 61 1.01 11.21 -18.74
N GLN A 62 1.42 9.95 -18.92
CA GLN A 62 0.64 8.76 -18.60
C GLN A 62 1.41 7.87 -17.63
N THR A 63 0.71 7.11 -16.82
CA THR A 63 1.37 6.05 -16.05
C THR A 63 2.09 5.09 -17.00
N PRO A 64 3.41 4.83 -16.84
CA PRO A 64 4.12 3.89 -17.68
C PRO A 64 3.40 2.53 -17.68
N VAL A 65 2.89 2.12 -18.86
CA VAL A 65 2.18 0.84 -19.00
C VAL A 65 3.22 -0.25 -19.19
N GLY A 66 3.41 -1.08 -18.23
CA GLY A 66 4.39 -2.18 -18.29
C GLY A 66 4.37 -3.08 -17.06
N ASP A 67 3.50 -2.78 -16.12
CA ASP A 67 3.40 -3.59 -14.90
C ASP A 67 1.96 -4.03 -14.67
N ASN A 68 1.74 -5.36 -14.63
CA ASN A 68 0.48 -5.97 -14.24
C ASN A 68 0.17 -5.79 -12.73
N GLY A 69 0.95 -4.96 -12.02
CA GLY A 69 0.91 -4.80 -10.57
C GLY A 69 0.30 -3.51 -10.04
N GLY A 70 0.03 -2.52 -10.87
CA GLY A 70 -0.40 -1.18 -10.43
C GLY A 70 0.72 -0.40 -9.71
N THR A 71 0.69 0.92 -9.80
CA THR A 71 1.64 1.79 -9.09
C THR A 71 1.15 2.06 -7.68
N VAL A 72 2.04 1.99 -6.69
CA VAL A 72 1.72 2.43 -5.33
C VAL A 72 1.43 3.94 -5.34
N VAL A 73 0.21 4.32 -5.00
CA VAL A 73 -0.27 5.71 -4.98
C VAL A 73 0.01 6.35 -3.63
N GLN A 74 -0.33 5.63 -2.56
CA GLN A 74 -0.05 6.08 -1.18
C GLN A 74 0.08 4.89 -0.22
N ILE A 75 0.76 5.13 0.89
CA ILE A 75 0.86 4.20 2.01
C ILE A 75 0.48 4.95 3.27
N LYS A 76 -0.39 4.35 4.08
CA LYS A 76 -0.71 4.77 5.44
C LYS A 76 -0.31 3.66 6.40
N ASN A 77 0.21 4.03 7.57
CA ASN A 77 0.61 3.07 8.60
C ASN A 77 0.34 3.62 9.99
N VAL A 78 -0.12 2.75 10.87
CA VAL A 78 -0.11 2.93 12.32
C VAL A 78 0.61 1.73 12.92
N GLN A 79 1.62 1.99 13.74
CA GLN A 79 2.31 1.01 14.56
C GLN A 79 2.28 1.46 16.02
N THR A 80 1.96 0.53 16.92
CA THR A 80 1.87 0.83 18.35
C THR A 80 2.39 -0.30 19.23
N GLY A 81 3.20 0.05 20.22
CA GLY A 81 3.58 -0.83 21.34
C GLY A 81 2.77 -0.56 22.61
N ALA A 82 1.74 0.28 22.53
CA ALA A 82 0.84 0.54 23.67
C ALA A 82 0.04 -0.72 24.00
N LYS A 83 -0.10 -1.00 25.30
CA LYS A 83 -0.95 -2.08 25.79
C LYS A 83 -2.41 -1.63 25.86
N SER A 84 -3.32 -2.48 25.44
CA SER A 84 -4.72 -2.43 25.83
C SER A 84 -5.22 -3.81 26.27
N SER A 85 -6.36 -3.87 26.95
CA SER A 85 -6.96 -5.12 27.40
C SER A 85 -8.46 -5.01 27.51
N GLY A 86 -9.15 -6.13 27.43
CA GLY A 86 -10.59 -6.24 27.58
C GLY A 86 -11.05 -7.68 27.60
N THR A 87 -12.37 -7.89 27.75
CA THR A 87 -12.95 -9.21 27.98
C THR A 87 -14.06 -9.58 26.98
N THR A 88 -14.33 -8.69 25.99
CA THR A 88 -15.36 -8.95 24.97
C THR A 88 -14.92 -10.10 24.06
N VAL A 89 -15.77 -11.08 23.88
CA VAL A 89 -15.51 -12.27 23.05
C VAL A 89 -15.69 -11.98 21.56
N ILE A 90 -15.05 -12.79 20.74
CA ILE A 90 -15.39 -13.01 19.34
C ILE A 90 -15.73 -14.49 19.25
N PRO A 91 -16.99 -14.89 19.01
CA PRO A 91 -17.38 -16.31 18.97
C PRO A 91 -16.59 -17.07 17.89
N LEU A 92 -16.18 -18.28 18.20
CA LEU A 92 -15.60 -19.22 17.25
C LEU A 92 -16.70 -20.14 16.71
N ASP A 93 -17.45 -19.64 15.75
CA ASP A 93 -18.52 -20.36 15.08
C ASP A 93 -18.50 -20.09 13.57
N ASP A 94 -19.52 -20.49 12.83
CA ASP A 94 -19.64 -20.27 11.37
C ASP A 94 -20.32 -18.91 11.04
N SER A 95 -20.34 -17.95 11.98
CA SER A 95 -20.81 -16.60 11.73
C SER A 95 -19.65 -15.64 11.45
N ILE A 96 -19.92 -14.59 10.65
CA ILE A 96 -18.93 -13.52 10.41
C ILE A 96 -18.81 -12.69 11.69
N PRO A 97 -17.59 -12.43 12.22
CA PRO A 97 -17.39 -11.57 13.38
C PRO A 97 -18.07 -10.21 13.22
N GLN A 98 -18.72 -9.74 14.27
CA GLN A 98 -19.48 -8.50 14.27
C GLN A 98 -18.71 -7.34 14.90
N LYS A 99 -18.96 -6.09 14.47
CA LYS A 99 -18.29 -4.89 15.01
C LYS A 99 -18.47 -4.66 16.51
N THR A 100 -19.41 -5.34 17.14
CA THR A 100 -19.65 -5.31 18.58
C THR A 100 -18.85 -6.35 19.36
N GLU A 101 -18.23 -7.29 18.66
CA GLU A 101 -17.44 -8.38 19.24
C GLU A 101 -15.96 -7.99 19.36
N GLY A 102 -15.27 -8.61 20.32
CA GLY A 102 -13.89 -8.28 20.65
C GLY A 102 -13.68 -6.85 21.13
N ILE A 103 -12.45 -6.46 21.34
CA ILE A 103 -12.03 -5.10 21.71
C ILE A 103 -11.31 -4.44 20.54
N GLU A 104 -11.60 -3.17 20.24
CA GLU A 104 -10.88 -2.41 19.24
C GLU A 104 -9.50 -2.02 19.77
N VAL A 105 -8.44 -2.31 19.00
CA VAL A 105 -7.05 -2.13 19.43
C VAL A 105 -6.25 -1.21 18.50
N MET A 106 -6.63 -1.13 17.23
CA MET A 106 -6.02 -0.22 16.26
C MET A 106 -7.07 0.31 15.28
N THR A 107 -6.84 1.53 14.81
CA THR A 107 -7.64 2.16 13.76
C THR A 107 -6.74 2.96 12.83
N LEU A 108 -7.08 2.99 11.53
CA LEU A 108 -6.34 3.73 10.51
C LEU A 108 -7.30 4.20 9.42
N ALA A 109 -7.30 5.51 9.17
CA ALA A 109 -8.08 6.12 8.10
C ALA A 109 -7.23 6.34 6.85
N ILE A 110 -7.88 6.24 5.69
CA ILE A 110 -7.34 6.57 4.39
C ILE A 110 -8.41 7.30 3.56
N THR A 111 -8.00 8.26 2.75
CA THR A 111 -8.83 8.86 1.70
C THR A 111 -8.31 8.37 0.36
N PRO A 112 -8.98 7.41 -0.32
CA PRO A 112 -8.51 6.89 -1.59
C PRO A 112 -8.52 7.96 -2.68
N THR A 113 -7.61 7.83 -3.64
CA THR A 113 -7.43 8.80 -4.73
C THR A 113 -8.43 8.62 -5.87
N ALA A 114 -8.93 7.39 -6.07
CA ALA A 114 -9.98 7.07 -7.03
C ALA A 114 -10.82 5.89 -6.52
N THR A 115 -12.02 5.73 -7.09
CA THR A 115 -12.97 4.67 -6.68
C THR A 115 -12.58 3.28 -7.14
N ASP A 116 -11.78 3.18 -8.18
CA ASP A 116 -11.32 1.93 -8.83
C ASP A 116 -9.93 1.49 -8.36
N THR A 117 -9.22 2.30 -7.58
CA THR A 117 -7.96 1.89 -6.97
C THR A 117 -8.13 0.66 -6.06
N ARG A 118 -7.03 -0.02 -5.81
CA ARG A 118 -7.02 -1.17 -4.93
C ARG A 118 -6.37 -0.83 -3.60
N LEU A 119 -6.99 -1.29 -2.52
CA LEU A 119 -6.46 -1.20 -1.17
C LEU A 119 -5.99 -2.58 -0.72
N LYS A 120 -4.72 -2.67 -0.31
CA LYS A 120 -4.19 -3.81 0.42
C LYS A 120 -4.02 -3.40 1.89
N ILE A 121 -4.69 -4.09 2.78
CA ILE A 121 -4.65 -3.87 4.22
C ILE A 121 -3.87 -5.00 4.85
N ASP A 122 -2.70 -4.70 5.40
CA ASP A 122 -1.85 -5.64 6.13
C ASP A 122 -2.01 -5.41 7.63
N VAL A 123 -2.33 -6.47 8.35
CA VAL A 123 -2.55 -6.45 9.81
C VAL A 123 -1.51 -7.33 10.49
N VAL A 124 -0.85 -6.79 11.51
CA VAL A 124 0.08 -7.51 12.39
C VAL A 124 -0.34 -7.26 13.84
N VAL A 125 -0.62 -8.33 14.58
CA VAL A 125 -1.10 -8.25 15.97
C VAL A 125 -0.33 -9.20 16.87
N TYR A 126 0.10 -8.70 18.02
CA TYR A 126 0.54 -9.50 19.17
C TYR A 126 -0.52 -9.44 20.25
N MET A 127 -0.98 -10.61 20.68
CA MET A 127 -1.98 -10.71 21.76
C MET A 127 -1.75 -11.94 22.62
N ALA A 128 -2.32 -11.92 23.82
CA ALA A 128 -2.36 -13.04 24.74
C ALA A 128 -3.71 -13.06 25.48
N SER A 129 -4.07 -14.22 26.01
CA SER A 129 -5.24 -14.45 26.86
C SER A 129 -4.81 -15.03 28.21
N ASP A 130 -5.55 -14.69 29.28
CA ASP A 130 -5.28 -15.20 30.63
C ASP A 130 -5.86 -16.60 30.88
N ASP A 131 -6.56 -17.19 29.93
CA ASP A 131 -7.26 -18.47 30.05
C ASP A 131 -6.80 -19.56 29.07
N GLY A 132 -5.78 -19.32 28.25
CA GLY A 132 -5.27 -20.33 27.30
C GLY A 132 -6.30 -20.72 26.24
N ASP A 133 -6.92 -19.74 25.65
CA ASP A 133 -8.03 -19.83 24.72
C ASP A 133 -7.63 -19.38 23.31
N ASP A 134 -8.46 -19.66 22.30
CA ASP A 134 -8.21 -19.32 20.92
C ASP A 134 -8.18 -17.81 20.71
N HIS A 135 -7.11 -17.34 20.08
CA HIS A 135 -6.92 -15.93 19.79
C HIS A 135 -7.47 -15.57 18.41
N ILE A 136 -8.40 -14.64 18.35
CA ILE A 136 -9.07 -14.20 17.13
C ILE A 136 -8.78 -12.73 16.88
N VAL A 137 -8.42 -12.39 15.63
CA VAL A 137 -8.21 -11.02 15.16
C VAL A 137 -9.12 -10.78 13.97
N ALA A 138 -9.87 -9.69 13.98
CA ALA A 138 -10.80 -9.33 12.93
C ALA A 138 -10.59 -7.89 12.44
N LEU A 139 -10.74 -7.68 11.12
CA LEU A 139 -10.63 -6.40 10.43
C LEU A 139 -12.01 -5.91 10.02
N PHE A 140 -12.32 -4.68 10.33
CA PHE A 140 -13.58 -4.01 10.00
C PHE A 140 -13.33 -2.73 9.21
N GLN A 141 -14.37 -2.27 8.49
CA GLN A 141 -14.36 -1.00 7.78
C GLN A 141 -15.53 -0.13 8.26
N ASP A 142 -15.23 1.11 8.61
CA ASP A 142 -16.18 2.15 9.02
C ASP A 142 -17.15 1.65 10.12
N ASP A 143 -18.43 1.70 9.85
CA ASP A 143 -19.50 1.24 10.73
C ASP A 143 -20.19 -0.03 10.23
N THR A 144 -19.56 -0.72 9.27
CA THR A 144 -20.07 -1.99 8.73
C THR A 144 -20.14 -3.04 9.84
N ALA A 145 -21.26 -3.77 9.90
CA ALA A 145 -21.48 -4.76 10.94
C ALA A 145 -20.51 -5.93 10.88
N ASN A 146 -20.28 -6.45 9.67
CA ASN A 146 -19.51 -7.64 9.40
C ASN A 146 -18.02 -7.34 9.22
N ALA A 147 -17.15 -8.22 9.74
CA ALA A 147 -15.73 -8.16 9.45
C ALA A 147 -15.44 -8.40 7.96
N LEU A 148 -14.39 -7.73 7.46
CA LEU A 148 -13.83 -7.94 6.12
C LEU A 148 -12.94 -9.18 6.04
N ALA A 149 -12.22 -9.45 7.11
CA ALA A 149 -11.31 -10.58 7.25
C ALA A 149 -11.10 -10.89 8.73
N ALA A 150 -10.80 -12.15 9.02
CA ALA A 150 -10.44 -12.59 10.37
C ALA A 150 -9.35 -13.67 10.30
N GLY A 151 -8.59 -13.81 11.39
CA GLY A 151 -7.61 -14.86 11.59
C GLY A 151 -7.68 -15.41 12.99
N ILE A 152 -7.32 -16.69 13.13
CA ILE A 152 -7.30 -17.41 14.40
C ILE A 152 -5.93 -18.04 14.64
N ASN A 153 -5.52 -18.08 15.91
CA ASN A 153 -4.43 -18.92 16.41
C ASN A 153 -4.90 -19.71 17.60
N PHE A 154 -4.74 -21.03 17.54
CA PHE A 154 -5.01 -21.90 18.67
C PHE A 154 -3.94 -21.72 19.75
N GLN A 155 -4.36 -21.37 20.96
CA GLN A 155 -3.49 -21.19 22.09
C GLN A 155 -4.01 -21.98 23.30
N VAL A 156 -3.20 -22.89 23.80
CA VAL A 156 -3.55 -23.79 24.92
C VAL A 156 -2.83 -23.42 26.21
N THR A 157 -1.99 -22.39 26.19
CA THR A 157 -1.19 -22.00 27.34
C THR A 157 -1.68 -20.68 27.91
N VAL A 158 -2.04 -20.67 29.18
CA VAL A 158 -2.40 -19.46 29.93
C VAL A 158 -1.32 -18.38 29.75
N ASN A 159 -1.71 -17.18 29.38
CA ASN A 159 -0.83 -16.06 29.05
C ASN A 159 0.13 -16.35 27.86
N GLY A 160 -0.13 -17.38 27.05
CA GLY A 160 0.59 -17.61 25.81
C GLY A 160 0.40 -16.41 24.85
N CYS A 161 1.49 -15.84 24.36
CA CYS A 161 1.43 -14.77 23.41
C CYS A 161 1.50 -15.29 21.97
N THR A 162 0.55 -14.90 21.14
CA THR A 162 0.54 -15.25 19.71
C THR A 162 0.81 -14.03 18.84
N HIS A 163 1.26 -14.31 17.63
CA HIS A 163 1.44 -13.35 16.56
C HIS A 163 0.48 -13.69 15.42
N HIS A 164 -0.31 -12.70 15.02
CA HIS A 164 -1.21 -12.79 13.86
C HIS A 164 -0.70 -11.89 12.75
N SER A 165 -0.76 -12.39 11.52
CA SER A 165 -0.47 -11.60 10.33
C SER A 165 -1.37 -12.07 9.19
N PHE A 166 -2.13 -11.15 8.61
CA PHE A 166 -2.96 -11.42 7.43
C PHE A 166 -3.14 -10.15 6.60
N SER A 167 -3.53 -10.34 5.35
CA SER A 167 -3.81 -9.25 4.42
C SER A 167 -5.24 -9.38 3.89
N HIS A 168 -5.87 -8.23 3.66
CA HIS A 168 -7.13 -8.11 2.93
C HIS A 168 -6.95 -7.20 1.73
N ASN A 169 -7.48 -7.60 0.57
CA ASN A 169 -7.44 -6.81 -0.66
C ASN A 169 -8.85 -6.48 -1.12
N MET A 170 -9.09 -5.22 -1.45
CA MET A 170 -10.38 -4.75 -1.91
C MET A 170 -10.26 -3.62 -2.91
N VAL A 171 -11.33 -3.32 -3.64
CA VAL A 171 -11.47 -2.07 -4.40
C VAL A 171 -11.82 -0.96 -3.41
N ALA A 172 -11.27 0.24 -3.61
CA ALA A 172 -11.54 1.39 -2.75
C ALA A 172 -13.03 1.75 -2.69
N GLY A 173 -13.71 1.80 -3.83
CA GLY A 173 -15.15 2.05 -3.95
C GLY A 173 -15.59 3.46 -3.57
N THR A 174 -14.70 4.28 -3.03
CA THR A 174 -14.96 5.66 -2.58
C THR A 174 -13.72 6.53 -2.72
N THR A 175 -13.92 7.83 -2.82
CA THR A 175 -12.88 8.87 -2.65
C THR A 175 -13.09 9.67 -1.36
N SER A 176 -14.05 9.28 -0.52
CA SER A 176 -14.20 9.81 0.83
C SER A 176 -13.30 9.05 1.81
N GLU A 177 -12.99 9.69 2.94
CA GLU A 177 -12.26 9.02 4.01
C GLU A 177 -13.00 7.75 4.45
N THR A 178 -12.29 6.65 4.57
CA THR A 178 -12.73 5.37 5.12
C THR A 178 -11.77 4.91 6.20
N THR A 179 -12.29 4.30 7.26
CA THR A 179 -11.52 3.92 8.45
C THR A 179 -11.53 2.41 8.63
N PHE A 180 -10.34 1.82 8.73
CA PHE A 180 -10.17 0.42 9.05
C PHE A 180 -9.87 0.24 10.53
N LYS A 181 -10.50 -0.76 11.16
CA LYS A 181 -10.45 -1.05 12.60
C LYS A 181 -10.05 -2.49 12.82
N VAL A 182 -9.10 -2.70 13.73
CA VAL A 182 -8.66 -4.04 14.13
C VAL A 182 -9.19 -4.34 15.52
N ARG A 183 -9.87 -5.47 15.66
CA ARG A 183 -10.40 -5.97 16.93
C ARG A 183 -9.78 -7.31 17.26
N ILE A 184 -9.61 -7.56 18.56
CA ILE A 184 -9.12 -8.84 19.09
C ILE A 184 -10.12 -9.43 20.07
N GLY A 185 -10.19 -10.75 20.11
CA GLY A 185 -11.05 -11.49 21.03
C GLY A 185 -10.60 -12.94 21.16
N CYS A 186 -11.34 -13.70 21.91
CA CYS A 186 -11.33 -15.15 21.97
C CYS A 186 -12.76 -15.63 22.08
N ASP A 187 -13.00 -16.94 21.91
CA ASP A 187 -14.35 -17.51 21.91
C ASP A 187 -14.96 -17.61 23.31
N THR A 188 -14.15 -17.66 24.38
CA THR A 188 -14.64 -17.65 25.77
C THR A 188 -14.34 -16.33 26.49
N ALA A 189 -14.94 -16.14 27.67
CA ALA A 189 -14.71 -14.95 28.48
C ALA A 189 -13.37 -15.02 29.23
N GLY A 190 -12.57 -13.98 29.18
CA GLY A 190 -11.27 -13.86 29.84
C GLY A 190 -10.60 -12.55 29.45
N THR A 191 -9.45 -12.24 30.01
CA THR A 191 -8.73 -10.97 29.72
C THR A 191 -7.81 -11.14 28.53
N ARG A 192 -8.08 -10.39 27.44
CA ARG A 192 -7.19 -10.28 26.26
C ARG A 192 -6.23 -9.14 26.49
N THR A 193 -4.94 -9.40 26.25
CA THR A 193 -3.88 -8.39 26.37
C THR A 193 -3.27 -8.16 24.99
N PHE A 194 -3.43 -6.95 24.46
CA PHE A 194 -2.80 -6.47 23.24
C PHE A 194 -1.39 -5.96 23.56
N ASN A 195 -0.38 -6.29 22.76
CA ASN A 195 1.02 -5.93 22.90
C ASN A 195 1.63 -6.31 24.25
N GLY A 196 1.26 -7.51 24.75
CA GLY A 196 1.74 -8.00 26.03
C GLY A 196 1.05 -9.29 26.45
N PHE A 197 1.26 -9.68 27.72
CA PHE A 197 0.60 -10.82 28.35
C PHE A 197 0.50 -10.63 29.88
N GLY A 198 -0.42 -11.37 30.51
CA GLY A 198 -0.69 -11.21 31.95
C GLY A 198 -1.12 -9.78 32.30
N ASN A 199 -1.94 -9.16 31.46
CA ASN A 199 -2.40 -7.78 31.57
C ASN A 199 -1.27 -6.74 31.71
N ALA A 200 -0.07 -7.03 31.18
CA ALA A 200 1.09 -6.14 31.25
C ALA A 200 1.79 -6.03 29.89
N ARG A 201 2.22 -4.79 29.57
CA ARG A 201 3.09 -4.53 28.41
C ARG A 201 4.40 -5.29 28.57
N LYS A 202 4.95 -5.77 27.44
CA LYS A 202 6.23 -6.47 27.42
C LYS A 202 7.25 -5.77 26.51
N LEU A 203 8.52 -6.12 26.70
CA LEU A 203 9.66 -5.64 25.90
C LEU A 203 9.71 -4.10 25.75
N GLY A 204 9.29 -3.37 26.79
CA GLY A 204 9.32 -1.89 26.80
C GLY A 204 8.46 -1.21 25.70
N GLY A 205 7.61 -1.98 25.01
CA GLY A 205 6.81 -1.49 23.88
C GLY A 205 7.44 -1.77 22.50
N ALA A 206 8.59 -2.47 22.44
CA ALA A 206 9.16 -2.97 21.18
C ALA A 206 8.32 -4.13 20.58
N MET A 207 7.52 -4.83 21.38
CA MET A 207 6.44 -5.67 20.90
C MET A 207 5.33 -4.75 20.39
N ALA A 208 5.33 -4.48 19.09
CA ALA A 208 4.46 -3.51 18.46
C ALA A 208 3.63 -4.13 17.34
N SER A 209 2.32 -3.94 17.42
CA SER A 209 1.36 -4.32 16.38
C SER A 209 1.19 -3.18 15.38
N SER A 210 0.77 -3.50 14.17
CA SER A 210 0.58 -2.50 13.11
C SER A 210 -0.60 -2.81 12.19
N ILE A 211 -1.13 -1.76 11.59
CA ILE A 211 -2.00 -1.82 10.42
C ILE A 211 -1.37 -0.94 9.34
N THR A 212 -1.24 -1.47 8.13
CA THR A 212 -0.72 -0.75 6.96
C THR A 212 -1.74 -0.84 5.83
N ILE A 213 -2.05 0.28 5.21
CA ILE A 213 -2.87 0.34 4.01
C ILE A 213 -2.02 0.84 2.88
N THR A 214 -1.92 0.05 1.81
CA THR A 214 -1.26 0.42 0.56
C THR A 214 -2.32 0.57 -0.52
N GLU A 215 -2.39 1.75 -1.15
CA GLU A 215 -3.25 2.01 -2.29
C GLU A 215 -2.47 1.85 -3.59
N TYR A 216 -3.04 1.13 -4.55
CA TYR A 216 -2.50 0.92 -5.88
C TYR A 216 -3.44 1.50 -6.93
N SER A 217 -2.90 2.16 -7.95
CA SER A 217 -3.63 2.43 -9.19
C SER A 217 -3.85 1.11 -9.96
N VAL A 218 -4.91 1.03 -10.71
CA VAL A 218 -5.24 -0.12 -11.58
C VAL A 218 -4.99 0.24 -13.03
#